data_98d64c07a1af6e3ed367097b750123fe
#
_entry.id   98d64c07a1af6e3ed367097b750123fe
#
_cell.length_a   1.000
_cell.length_b   1.000
_cell.length_c   1.000
_cell.angle_alpha   90.00
_cell.angle_beta   90.00
_cell.angle_gamma   90.00
#
_symmetry.space_group_name_H-M   'P 1'
#
loop_
_entity.id
_entity.type
_entity.pdbx_description
1 polymer ?
#
loop_
_entity_poly.entity_id
_entity_poly.type
_entity_poly.pdbx_seq_one_letter_code
_entity_poly.pdbx_strand_id
1 'polypeptide(L)'
;SLTIPQGQIVGLLGENGAGKTTLMKCILGYLRHKGVVTLDGEAIGPGNIHRLSFATCEHSFFPALSPADHRDFYQAHFPAFNDRRFRLLTEFFQLPLHKPLRSFSTGMKNQLEVTLALSQGADYILMDEPCSGSDLFNREDFYRVMLGLLSDHETVILSTHLLEEVKTFLSRAVLLRQGRLIGDISQQEMEDEDLVTRVKQTYHYQADRVRKALSQLPAEEG
;
A
#
# COMPACT_ATOMS: atom_id res chain seq x y z
N SER A 1 18.00 8.96 -3.94
CA SER A 1 17.93 7.92 -2.90
C SER A 1 16.80 8.24 -1.94
N LEU A 2 16.21 7.23 -1.33
CA LEU A 2 15.15 7.35 -0.35
C LEU A 2 15.51 6.44 0.83
N THR A 3 15.39 6.94 2.06
CA THR A 3 15.55 6.15 3.30
C THR A 3 14.25 6.23 4.08
N ILE A 4 13.71 5.09 4.50
CA ILE A 4 12.47 5.00 5.29
C ILE A 4 12.84 4.41 6.65
N PRO A 5 12.77 5.20 7.74
CA PRO A 5 12.92 4.71 9.10
C PRO A 5 11.82 3.73 9.50
N GLN A 6 12.09 2.89 10.51
CA GLN A 6 11.06 2.04 11.11
C GLN A 6 9.98 2.85 11.83
N GLY A 7 8.81 2.23 12.00
CA GLY A 7 7.68 2.80 12.74
C GLY A 7 6.90 3.88 12.00
N GLN A 8 7.03 3.95 10.67
CA GLN A 8 6.35 4.96 9.86
C GLN A 8 5.23 4.36 9.02
N ILE A 9 4.20 5.18 8.75
CA ILE A 9 3.19 4.90 7.75
C ILE A 9 3.45 5.83 6.57
N VAL A 10 4.00 5.27 5.50
CA VAL A 10 4.48 6.01 4.34
C VAL A 10 3.51 5.84 3.18
N GLY A 11 2.95 6.95 2.71
CA GLY A 11 2.17 6.99 1.48
C GLY A 11 3.09 7.13 0.26
N LEU A 12 3.09 6.13 -0.61
CA LEU A 12 3.72 6.22 -1.93
C LEU A 12 2.69 6.73 -2.93
N LEU A 13 2.73 8.03 -3.20
CA LEU A 13 1.72 8.75 -3.93
C LEU A 13 2.13 9.02 -5.37
N GLY A 14 1.18 8.97 -6.29
CA GLY A 14 1.43 9.25 -7.69
C GLY A 14 0.29 8.81 -8.58
N GLU A 15 0.21 9.39 -9.77
CA GLU A 15 -0.77 9.01 -10.79
C GLU A 15 -0.61 7.54 -11.21
N ASN A 16 -1.61 7.00 -11.88
CA ASN A 16 -1.49 5.68 -12.48
C ASN A 16 -0.34 5.69 -13.51
N GLY A 17 0.52 4.65 -13.45
CA GLY A 17 1.73 4.61 -14.27
C GLY A 17 2.92 5.43 -13.73
N ALA A 18 2.83 6.07 -12.55
CA ALA A 18 3.96 6.79 -11.94
C ALA A 18 5.15 5.90 -11.55
N GLY A 19 4.93 4.57 -11.44
CA GLY A 19 5.96 3.59 -11.10
C GLY A 19 5.89 3.05 -9.67
N LYS A 20 4.79 3.27 -8.93
CA LYS A 20 4.60 2.82 -7.53
C LYS A 20 4.78 1.31 -7.38
N THR A 21 3.98 0.52 -8.09
CA THR A 21 4.07 -0.95 -8.13
C THR A 21 5.45 -1.43 -8.58
N THR A 22 6.03 -0.78 -9.59
CA THR A 22 7.38 -1.10 -10.10
C THR A 22 8.43 -0.90 -9.01
N LEU A 23 8.36 0.21 -8.26
CA LEU A 23 9.29 0.48 -7.17
C LEU A 23 9.17 -0.60 -6.07
N MET A 24 7.95 -0.95 -5.65
CA MET A 24 7.73 -2.01 -4.66
C MET A 24 8.28 -3.35 -5.13
N LYS A 25 8.04 -3.73 -6.38
CA LYS A 25 8.59 -4.96 -6.97
C LYS A 25 10.12 -4.94 -7.08
N CYS A 26 10.73 -3.76 -7.31
CA CYS A 26 12.18 -3.62 -7.27
C CYS A 26 12.74 -3.80 -5.84
N ILE A 27 12.07 -3.24 -4.83
CA ILE A 27 12.43 -3.40 -3.41
C ILE A 27 12.41 -4.89 -3.03
N LEU A 28 11.39 -5.61 -3.45
CA LEU A 28 11.23 -7.05 -3.17
C LEU A 28 12.12 -7.96 -4.03
N GLY A 29 12.89 -7.39 -4.96
CA GLY A 29 13.75 -8.17 -5.86
C GLY A 29 13.01 -8.92 -6.99
N TYR A 30 11.71 -8.66 -7.19
CA TYR A 30 10.92 -9.26 -8.27
C TYR A 30 11.29 -8.69 -9.65
N LEU A 31 11.81 -7.47 -9.67
CA LEU A 31 12.27 -6.81 -10.90
C LEU A 31 13.75 -6.42 -10.78
N ARG A 32 14.50 -6.63 -11.86
CA ARG A 32 15.88 -6.14 -11.96
C ARG A 32 15.89 -4.62 -12.03
N HIS A 33 16.78 -3.99 -11.26
CA HIS A 33 16.93 -2.55 -11.23
C HIS A 33 18.40 -2.15 -11.14
N LYS A 34 18.69 -0.89 -11.42
CA LYS A 34 20.00 -0.29 -11.16
C LYS A 34 19.99 0.36 -9.77
N GLY A 35 21.10 0.26 -9.05
CA GLY A 35 21.20 0.75 -7.68
C GLY A 35 21.16 -0.36 -6.66
N VAL A 36 21.08 0.01 -5.39
CA VAL A 36 21.09 -0.92 -4.25
C VAL A 36 19.86 -0.64 -3.38
N VAL A 37 19.20 -1.71 -2.95
CA VAL A 37 18.18 -1.67 -1.90
C VAL A 37 18.74 -2.38 -0.69
N THR A 38 18.73 -1.70 0.44
CA THR A 38 19.25 -2.23 1.71
C THR A 38 18.18 -2.20 2.79
N LEU A 39 18.29 -3.13 3.71
CA LEU A 39 17.54 -3.21 4.94
C LEU A 39 18.55 -3.15 6.10
N ASP A 40 18.51 -2.08 6.89
CA ASP A 40 19.50 -1.80 7.95
C ASP A 40 20.98 -1.83 7.47
N GLY A 41 21.22 -1.33 6.26
CA GLY A 41 22.55 -1.28 5.65
C GLY A 41 22.96 -2.56 4.91
N GLU A 42 22.24 -3.67 5.05
CA GLU A 42 22.50 -4.92 4.35
C GLU A 42 21.66 -5.04 3.08
N ALA A 43 22.24 -5.57 2.01
CA ALA A 43 21.50 -5.83 0.78
C ALA A 43 20.36 -6.83 1.02
N ILE A 44 19.20 -6.58 0.39
CA ILE A 44 18.08 -7.51 0.49
C ILE A 44 18.42 -8.82 -0.21
N GLY A 45 18.19 -9.93 0.48
CA GLY A 45 18.49 -11.26 0.02
C GLY A 45 17.79 -12.35 0.86
N PRO A 46 18.11 -13.65 0.62
CA PRO A 46 17.43 -14.76 1.30
C PRO A 46 17.47 -14.70 2.84
N GLY A 47 18.50 -14.07 3.41
CA GLY A 47 18.65 -13.97 4.87
C GLY A 47 17.74 -12.95 5.53
N ASN A 48 17.26 -11.93 4.82
CA ASN A 48 16.48 -10.83 5.39
C ASN A 48 15.17 -10.49 4.65
N ILE A 49 14.90 -11.14 3.50
CA ILE A 49 13.68 -10.89 2.71
C ILE A 49 12.39 -11.20 3.50
N HIS A 50 12.44 -12.10 4.48
CA HIS A 50 11.30 -12.44 5.34
C HIS A 50 10.83 -11.26 6.22
N ARG A 51 11.68 -10.24 6.40
CA ARG A 51 11.35 -8.99 7.09
C ARG A 51 10.52 -8.03 6.23
N LEU A 52 10.27 -8.40 4.98
CA LEU A 52 9.39 -7.68 4.06
C LEU A 52 8.16 -8.52 3.78
N SER A 53 6.98 -7.91 3.81
CA SER A 53 5.75 -8.52 3.31
C SER A 53 5.15 -7.67 2.20
N PHE A 54 4.29 -8.28 1.37
CA PHE A 54 3.72 -7.60 0.23
C PHE A 54 2.26 -8.02 0.01
N ALA A 55 1.37 -7.03 -0.02
CA ALA A 55 0.00 -7.19 -0.47
C ALA A 55 -0.16 -6.53 -1.84
N THR A 56 -0.63 -7.29 -2.82
CA THR A 56 -0.80 -6.84 -4.21
C THR A 56 -2.14 -7.27 -4.78
N CYS A 57 -2.69 -6.49 -5.70
CA CYS A 57 -3.91 -6.84 -6.43
C CYS A 57 -3.69 -7.92 -7.52
N GLU A 58 -2.45 -8.35 -7.75
CA GLU A 58 -2.14 -9.37 -8.78
C GLU A 58 -2.41 -10.81 -8.31
N HIS A 59 -2.62 -11.00 -7.01
CA HIS A 59 -2.96 -12.26 -6.36
C HIS A 59 -2.03 -13.42 -6.68
N SER A 60 -1.04 -13.63 -5.82
CA SER A 60 -0.08 -14.75 -5.89
C SER A 60 -0.52 -15.99 -5.13
N PHE A 61 -1.83 -16.22 -5.02
CA PHE A 61 -2.39 -17.33 -4.23
C PHE A 61 -2.43 -18.66 -4.97
N PHE A 62 -2.57 -19.71 -4.18
CA PHE A 62 -2.97 -21.03 -4.66
C PHE A 62 -4.51 -21.10 -4.76
N PRO A 63 -5.12 -20.99 -5.95
CA PRO A 63 -6.58 -20.81 -6.07
C PRO A 63 -7.42 -21.96 -5.54
N ALA A 64 -6.82 -23.16 -5.41
CA ALA A 64 -7.51 -24.34 -4.88
C ALA A 64 -7.50 -24.41 -3.34
N LEU A 65 -6.64 -23.65 -2.69
CA LEU A 65 -6.51 -23.61 -1.23
C LEU A 65 -7.47 -22.58 -0.62
N SER A 66 -7.81 -22.78 0.64
CA SER A 66 -8.62 -21.89 1.45
C SER A 66 -7.77 -20.88 2.23
N PRO A 67 -8.34 -19.82 2.85
CA PRO A 67 -7.63 -18.96 3.79
C PRO A 67 -6.98 -19.74 4.95
N ALA A 68 -7.63 -20.77 5.47
CA ALA A 68 -7.05 -21.60 6.53
C ALA A 68 -5.80 -22.35 6.05
N ASP A 69 -5.80 -22.90 4.83
CA ASP A 69 -4.63 -23.56 4.26
C ASP A 69 -3.48 -22.57 4.05
N HIS A 70 -3.78 -21.34 3.61
CA HIS A 70 -2.77 -20.28 3.48
C HIS A 70 -2.22 -19.86 4.83
N ARG A 71 -3.05 -19.74 5.87
CA ARG A 71 -2.58 -19.49 7.24
C ARG A 71 -1.59 -20.56 7.70
N ASP A 72 -1.93 -21.83 7.50
CA ASP A 72 -1.07 -22.95 7.92
C ASP A 72 0.26 -22.94 7.15
N PHE A 73 0.23 -22.58 5.86
CA PHE A 73 1.43 -22.37 5.06
C PHE A 73 2.30 -21.23 5.62
N TYR A 74 1.68 -20.06 5.93
CA TYR A 74 2.42 -18.93 6.49
C TYR A 74 3.01 -19.23 7.86
N GLN A 75 2.27 -19.92 8.74
CA GLN A 75 2.79 -20.36 10.04
C GLN A 75 4.00 -21.29 9.92
N ALA A 76 4.02 -22.14 8.92
CA ALA A 76 5.14 -23.05 8.68
C ALA A 76 6.40 -22.36 8.13
N HIS A 77 6.26 -21.25 7.41
CA HIS A 77 7.36 -20.60 6.71
C HIS A 77 7.83 -19.28 7.34
N PHE A 78 6.98 -18.63 8.14
CA PHE A 78 7.27 -17.36 8.80
C PHE A 78 7.16 -17.52 10.31
N PRO A 79 8.29 -17.69 11.05
CA PRO A 79 8.27 -17.92 12.49
C PRO A 79 7.61 -16.81 13.31
N ALA A 80 7.60 -15.58 12.78
CA ALA A 80 6.97 -14.41 13.41
C ALA A 80 5.49 -14.24 13.03
N PHE A 81 4.87 -15.20 12.32
CA PHE A 81 3.48 -15.10 11.89
C PHE A 81 2.53 -14.89 13.07
N ASN A 82 1.69 -13.88 12.99
CA ASN A 82 0.74 -13.50 14.03
C ASN A 82 -0.65 -14.07 13.75
N ASP A 83 -0.93 -15.27 14.26
CA ASP A 83 -2.20 -15.97 14.10
C ASP A 83 -3.39 -15.20 14.71
N ARG A 84 -3.16 -14.45 15.81
CA ARG A 84 -4.20 -13.60 16.40
C ARG A 84 -4.62 -12.49 15.44
N ARG A 85 -3.65 -11.82 14.81
CA ARG A 85 -3.90 -10.76 13.82
C ARG A 85 -4.64 -11.33 12.59
N PHE A 86 -4.23 -12.49 12.12
CA PHE A 86 -4.90 -13.20 11.02
C PHE A 86 -6.37 -13.46 11.33
N ARG A 87 -6.68 -14.00 12.52
CA ARG A 87 -8.06 -14.27 12.93
C ARG A 87 -8.89 -13.00 13.05
N LEU A 88 -8.37 -11.96 13.67
CA LEU A 88 -9.06 -10.67 13.80
C LEU A 88 -9.40 -10.07 12.44
N LEU A 89 -8.46 -10.09 11.49
CA LEU A 89 -8.68 -9.53 10.16
C LEU A 89 -9.63 -10.39 9.32
N THR A 90 -9.55 -11.72 9.40
CA THR A 90 -10.50 -12.60 8.69
C THR A 90 -11.91 -12.48 9.24
N GLU A 91 -12.08 -12.27 10.54
CA GLU A 91 -13.36 -11.96 11.18
C GLU A 91 -13.89 -10.59 10.75
N PHE A 92 -13.06 -9.56 10.81
CA PHE A 92 -13.41 -8.21 10.37
C PHE A 92 -13.89 -8.16 8.93
N PHE A 93 -13.19 -8.82 8.01
CA PHE A 93 -13.57 -8.92 6.61
C PHE A 93 -14.63 -9.97 6.32
N GLN A 94 -15.05 -10.75 7.31
CA GLN A 94 -16.03 -11.87 7.18
C GLN A 94 -15.59 -12.89 6.11
N LEU A 95 -14.29 -13.20 6.02
CA LEU A 95 -13.77 -14.13 5.03
C LEU A 95 -14.12 -15.59 5.37
N PRO A 96 -14.64 -16.37 4.41
CA PRO A 96 -14.96 -17.79 4.64
C PRO A 96 -13.68 -18.63 4.68
N LEU A 97 -13.24 -19.01 5.89
CA LEU A 97 -11.94 -19.63 6.16
C LEU A 97 -11.69 -20.96 5.42
N HIS A 98 -12.74 -21.70 5.09
CA HIS A 98 -12.62 -23.07 4.53
C HIS A 98 -13.11 -23.17 3.07
N LYS A 99 -13.40 -22.04 2.41
CA LYS A 99 -13.76 -22.05 0.98
C LYS A 99 -12.51 -21.80 0.12
N PRO A 100 -12.36 -22.48 -1.03
CA PRO A 100 -11.23 -22.29 -1.90
C PRO A 100 -11.24 -20.88 -2.54
N LEU A 101 -10.08 -20.26 -2.71
CA LEU A 101 -9.95 -18.88 -3.19
C LEU A 101 -10.45 -18.65 -4.61
N ARG A 102 -10.58 -19.71 -5.43
CA ARG A 102 -11.22 -19.61 -6.75
C ARG A 102 -12.68 -19.15 -6.67
N SER A 103 -13.36 -19.34 -5.51
CA SER A 103 -14.73 -18.90 -5.29
C SER A 103 -14.85 -17.47 -4.72
N PHE A 104 -13.71 -16.81 -4.43
CA PHE A 104 -13.70 -15.47 -3.86
C PHE A 104 -13.89 -14.40 -4.94
N SER A 105 -14.60 -13.32 -4.58
CA SER A 105 -14.58 -12.10 -5.37
C SER A 105 -13.19 -11.46 -5.35
N THR A 106 -12.94 -10.54 -6.28
CA THR A 106 -11.67 -9.78 -6.31
C THR A 106 -11.44 -9.04 -5.00
N GLY A 107 -12.50 -8.40 -4.45
CA GLY A 107 -12.41 -7.72 -3.15
C GLY A 107 -12.03 -8.66 -2.01
N MET A 108 -12.64 -9.84 -1.92
CA MET A 108 -12.28 -10.84 -0.90
C MET A 108 -10.85 -11.34 -1.04
N LYS A 109 -10.35 -11.47 -2.27
CA LYS A 109 -8.95 -11.83 -2.53
C LYS A 109 -8.00 -10.73 -2.05
N ASN A 110 -8.30 -9.46 -2.34
CA ASN A 110 -7.52 -8.31 -1.86
C ASN A 110 -7.49 -8.27 -0.33
N GLN A 111 -8.64 -8.49 0.31
CA GLN A 111 -8.75 -8.53 1.78
C GLN A 111 -7.89 -9.65 2.39
N LEU A 112 -7.86 -10.84 1.76
CA LEU A 112 -7.00 -11.92 2.22
C LEU A 112 -5.51 -11.60 2.00
N GLU A 113 -5.14 -11.00 0.86
CA GLU A 113 -3.77 -10.57 0.58
C GLU A 113 -3.25 -9.65 1.67
N VAL A 114 -4.02 -8.62 2.00
CA VAL A 114 -3.71 -7.67 3.08
C VAL A 114 -3.65 -8.37 4.43
N THR A 115 -4.60 -9.28 4.72
CA THR A 115 -4.63 -10.06 5.96
C THR A 115 -3.34 -10.87 6.15
N LEU A 116 -2.89 -11.56 5.11
CA LEU A 116 -1.68 -12.36 5.16
C LEU A 116 -0.43 -11.47 5.30
N ALA A 117 -0.34 -10.38 4.54
CA ALA A 117 0.80 -9.46 4.61
C ALA A 117 0.94 -8.82 6.00
N LEU A 118 -0.16 -8.35 6.60
CA LEU A 118 -0.19 -7.79 7.95
C LEU A 118 0.12 -8.83 9.03
N SER A 119 -0.17 -10.11 8.77
CA SER A 119 0.00 -11.18 9.75
C SER A 119 1.33 -11.92 9.62
N GLN A 120 2.10 -11.68 8.56
CA GLN A 120 3.37 -12.38 8.29
C GLN A 120 4.41 -12.18 9.40
N GLY A 121 4.36 -11.05 10.12
CA GLY A 121 5.35 -10.67 11.12
C GLY A 121 6.59 -10.01 10.52
N ALA A 122 6.41 -9.29 9.43
CA ALA A 122 7.45 -8.52 8.76
C ALA A 122 7.62 -7.13 9.42
N ASP A 123 8.84 -6.59 9.38
CA ASP A 123 9.13 -5.25 9.87
C ASP A 123 8.63 -4.16 8.90
N TYR A 124 8.64 -4.46 7.60
CA TYR A 124 8.19 -3.57 6.54
C TYR A 124 7.09 -4.24 5.71
N ILE A 125 5.94 -3.63 5.67
CA ILE A 125 4.74 -4.14 5.03
C ILE A 125 4.44 -3.25 3.82
N LEU A 126 4.64 -3.78 2.61
CA LEU A 126 4.34 -3.08 1.37
C LEU A 126 2.92 -3.42 0.94
N MET A 127 2.13 -2.41 0.57
CA MET A 127 0.75 -2.58 0.11
C MET A 127 0.53 -1.80 -1.17
N ASP A 128 0.20 -2.50 -2.24
CA ASP A 128 -0.09 -1.88 -3.54
C ASP A 128 -1.59 -1.77 -3.76
N GLU A 129 -2.12 -0.55 -3.62
CA GLU A 129 -3.54 -0.22 -3.73
C GLU A 129 -4.45 -1.13 -2.87
N PRO A 130 -4.21 -1.25 -1.53
CA PRO A 130 -4.83 -2.29 -0.68
C PRO A 130 -6.35 -2.22 -0.64
N CYS A 131 -6.95 -1.06 -0.88
CA CYS A 131 -8.40 -0.86 -0.89
C CYS A 131 -9.01 -0.88 -2.29
N SER A 132 -8.28 -1.33 -3.32
CA SER A 132 -8.81 -1.44 -4.67
C SER A 132 -10.01 -2.41 -4.71
N GLY A 133 -11.14 -1.95 -5.27
CA GLY A 133 -12.37 -2.75 -5.34
C GLY A 133 -13.17 -2.87 -4.04
N SER A 134 -12.81 -2.13 -2.99
CA SER A 134 -13.60 -2.04 -1.76
C SER A 134 -14.54 -0.84 -1.77
N ASP A 135 -15.69 -0.96 -1.09
CA ASP A 135 -16.63 0.14 -0.91
C ASP A 135 -16.05 1.21 0.02
N LEU A 136 -16.42 2.49 -0.21
CA LEU A 136 -15.93 3.65 0.54
C LEU A 136 -16.03 3.50 2.07
N PHE A 137 -17.14 2.96 2.58
CA PHE A 137 -17.36 2.76 4.02
C PHE A 137 -16.42 1.73 4.64
N ASN A 138 -15.97 0.74 3.87
CA ASN A 138 -15.05 -0.29 4.36
C ASN A 138 -13.58 0.17 4.39
N ARG A 139 -13.22 1.23 3.66
CA ARG A 139 -11.83 1.69 3.54
C ARG A 139 -11.36 2.42 4.78
N GLU A 140 -12.16 3.35 5.31
CA GLU A 140 -11.82 4.08 6.53
C GLU A 140 -11.70 3.13 7.72
N ASP A 141 -12.65 2.20 7.87
CA ASP A 141 -12.62 1.19 8.92
C ASP A 141 -11.43 0.26 8.78
N PHE A 142 -11.06 -0.11 7.54
CA PHE A 142 -9.86 -0.88 7.28
C PHE A 142 -8.59 -0.15 7.77
N TYR A 143 -8.42 1.13 7.42
CA TYR A 143 -7.25 1.89 7.87
C TYR A 143 -7.21 2.03 9.39
N ARG A 144 -8.35 2.24 10.05
CA ARG A 144 -8.44 2.29 11.52
C ARG A 144 -8.06 0.97 12.17
N VAL A 145 -8.58 -0.15 11.64
CA VAL A 145 -8.24 -1.50 12.14
C VAL A 145 -6.76 -1.79 11.90
N MET A 146 -6.24 -1.49 10.72
CA MET A 146 -4.82 -1.65 10.42
C MET A 146 -3.95 -0.90 11.42
N LEU A 147 -4.23 0.38 11.65
CA LEU A 147 -3.49 1.21 12.62
C LEU A 147 -3.53 0.64 14.03
N GLY A 148 -4.68 0.16 14.48
CA GLY A 148 -4.84 -0.46 15.79
C GLY A 148 -4.12 -1.80 15.96
N LEU A 149 -3.70 -2.43 14.86
CA LEU A 149 -3.00 -3.71 14.86
C LEU A 149 -1.48 -3.57 14.71
N LEU A 150 -0.99 -2.45 14.18
CA LEU A 150 0.44 -2.23 13.97
C LEU A 150 1.16 -2.03 15.29
N SER A 151 2.36 -2.59 15.38
CA SER A 151 3.31 -2.31 16.46
C SER A 151 4.17 -1.10 16.11
N ASP A 152 4.73 -0.42 17.11
CA ASP A 152 5.52 0.81 16.93
C ASP A 152 6.76 0.63 16.02
N HIS A 153 7.25 -0.60 15.87
CA HIS A 153 8.40 -0.93 15.03
C HIS A 153 8.02 -1.34 13.60
N GLU A 154 6.74 -1.62 13.34
CA GLU A 154 6.30 -2.01 12.00
C GLU A 154 6.14 -0.76 11.12
N THR A 155 6.63 -0.86 9.91
CA THR A 155 6.54 0.20 8.89
C THR A 155 5.61 -0.24 7.78
N VAL A 156 4.66 0.60 7.43
CA VAL A 156 3.78 0.37 6.28
C VAL A 156 4.15 1.32 5.15
N ILE A 157 4.34 0.78 3.96
CA ILE A 157 4.51 1.54 2.73
C ILE A 157 3.32 1.22 1.83
N LEU A 158 2.37 2.13 1.76
CA LEU A 158 1.16 1.92 0.98
C LEU A 158 1.15 2.79 -0.28
N SER A 159 0.89 2.19 -1.44
CA SER A 159 0.59 2.95 -2.64
C SER A 159 -0.90 3.22 -2.72
N THR A 160 -1.26 4.45 -3.05
CA THR A 160 -2.64 4.82 -3.32
C THR A 160 -2.72 6.06 -4.20
N HIS A 161 -3.81 6.17 -4.93
CA HIS A 161 -4.22 7.41 -5.61
C HIS A 161 -5.31 8.16 -4.83
N LEU A 162 -5.79 7.60 -3.72
CA LEU A 162 -6.87 8.13 -2.88
C LEU A 162 -6.31 8.91 -1.69
N LEU A 163 -5.63 10.02 -1.97
CA LEU A 163 -4.91 10.83 -0.99
C LEU A 163 -5.79 11.30 0.17
N GLU A 164 -7.01 11.74 -0.11
CA GLU A 164 -7.95 12.25 0.89
C GLU A 164 -8.30 11.22 1.97
N GLU A 165 -8.31 9.94 1.61
CA GLU A 165 -8.67 8.85 2.53
C GLU A 165 -7.53 8.49 3.48
N VAL A 166 -6.28 8.68 3.05
CA VAL A 166 -5.09 8.22 3.81
C VAL A 166 -4.34 9.36 4.51
N LYS A 167 -4.54 10.61 4.12
CA LYS A 167 -3.77 11.77 4.60
C LYS A 167 -3.71 11.89 6.13
N THR A 168 -4.78 11.50 6.82
CA THR A 168 -4.87 11.55 8.29
C THR A 168 -4.09 10.45 9.00
N PHE A 169 -3.64 9.43 8.28
CA PHE A 169 -2.94 8.27 8.82
C PHE A 169 -1.46 8.25 8.48
N LEU A 170 -1.05 9.06 7.51
CA LEU A 170 0.33 9.08 7.04
C LEU A 170 1.22 9.84 8.01
N SER A 171 2.38 9.26 8.31
CA SER A 171 3.50 9.97 8.95
C SER A 171 4.50 10.53 7.92
N ARG A 172 4.39 10.12 6.66
CA ARG A 172 5.26 10.59 5.57
C ARG A 172 4.58 10.35 4.22
N ALA A 173 4.80 11.25 3.26
CA ALA A 173 4.32 11.11 1.90
C ALA A 173 5.46 11.23 0.89
N VAL A 174 5.63 10.20 0.07
CA VAL A 174 6.66 10.11 -0.98
C VAL A 174 5.98 10.23 -2.33
N LEU A 175 6.34 11.25 -3.11
CA LEU A 175 5.70 11.57 -4.38
C LEU A 175 6.49 11.02 -5.55
N LEU A 176 5.84 10.22 -6.37
CA LEU A 176 6.42 9.59 -7.56
C LEU A 176 5.78 10.12 -8.84
N ARG A 177 6.61 10.45 -9.82
CA ARG A 177 6.16 10.83 -11.17
C ARG A 177 7.10 10.25 -12.21
N GLN A 178 6.56 9.46 -13.15
CA GLN A 178 7.34 8.85 -14.25
C GLN A 178 8.63 8.13 -13.78
N GLY A 179 8.52 7.34 -12.70
CA GLY A 179 9.65 6.60 -12.12
C GLY A 179 10.66 7.46 -11.36
N ARG A 180 10.36 8.74 -11.09
CA ARG A 180 11.24 9.66 -10.35
C ARG A 180 10.59 10.11 -9.06
N LEU A 181 11.38 10.18 -8.00
CA LEU A 181 11.01 10.85 -6.77
C LEU A 181 10.96 12.36 -7.03
N ILE A 182 9.81 12.99 -6.82
CA ILE A 182 9.61 14.43 -7.01
C ILE A 182 9.29 15.17 -5.72
N GLY A 183 8.99 14.47 -4.64
CA GLY A 183 8.73 15.04 -3.33
C GLY A 183 8.84 13.98 -2.24
N ASP A 184 9.22 14.45 -1.07
CA ASP A 184 9.34 13.67 0.16
C ASP A 184 8.91 14.59 1.29
N ILE A 185 7.71 14.36 1.82
CA ILE A 185 7.01 15.24 2.74
C ILE A 185 6.94 14.55 4.09
N SER A 186 7.53 15.14 5.10
CA SER A 186 7.53 14.66 6.48
C SER A 186 6.19 14.95 7.18
N GLN A 187 5.98 14.32 8.32
CA GLN A 187 4.80 14.57 9.16
C GLN A 187 4.69 16.05 9.55
N GLN A 188 5.80 16.66 9.98
CA GLN A 188 5.81 18.06 10.37
C GLN A 188 5.37 18.98 9.22
N GLU A 189 5.83 18.70 8.01
CA GLU A 189 5.43 19.47 6.84
C GLU A 189 3.95 19.26 6.46
N MET A 190 3.36 18.10 6.79
CA MET A 190 1.93 17.84 6.61
C MET A 190 1.06 18.52 7.68
N GLU A 191 1.61 18.78 8.86
CA GLU A 191 0.95 19.54 9.93
C GLU A 191 0.96 21.05 9.62
N ASP A 192 2.01 21.55 8.96
CA ASP A 192 2.16 22.96 8.60
C ASP A 192 1.28 23.37 7.40
N GLU A 193 1.05 22.46 6.47
CA GLU A 193 0.24 22.72 5.26
C GLU A 193 -0.54 21.46 4.86
N ASP A 194 -1.80 21.64 4.45
CA ASP A 194 -2.63 20.52 3.97
C ASP A 194 -1.93 19.71 2.87
N LEU A 195 -1.78 18.40 3.11
CA LEU A 195 -1.06 17.50 2.23
C LEU A 195 -1.57 17.52 0.79
N VAL A 196 -2.90 17.67 0.59
CA VAL A 196 -3.51 17.72 -0.75
C VAL A 196 -3.05 18.95 -1.51
N THR A 197 -3.00 20.09 -0.83
CA THR A 197 -2.51 21.36 -1.39
C THR A 197 -1.05 21.23 -1.79
N ARG A 198 -0.22 20.68 -0.91
CA ARG A 198 1.21 20.50 -1.15
C ARG A 198 1.50 19.51 -2.29
N VAL A 199 0.74 18.42 -2.36
CA VAL A 199 0.81 17.46 -3.48
C VAL A 199 0.45 18.16 -4.79
N LYS A 200 -0.63 18.93 -4.85
CA LYS A 200 -1.03 19.69 -6.06
C LYS A 200 0.06 20.67 -6.50
N GLN A 201 0.69 21.37 -5.58
CA GLN A 201 1.80 22.28 -5.85
C GLN A 201 3.01 21.53 -6.43
N THR A 202 3.42 20.42 -5.80
CA THR A 202 4.57 19.61 -6.23
C THR A 202 4.35 19.02 -7.63
N TYR A 203 3.13 18.61 -7.94
CA TYR A 203 2.78 18.12 -9.28
C TYR A 203 2.58 19.25 -10.31
N HIS A 204 2.70 20.52 -9.92
CA HIS A 204 2.36 21.68 -10.75
C HIS A 204 0.96 21.54 -11.37
N TYR A 205 0.00 21.12 -10.53
CA TYR A 205 -1.38 20.95 -10.99
C TYR A 205 -1.96 22.31 -11.37
N GLN A 206 -2.10 22.55 -12.66
CA GLN A 206 -2.70 23.78 -13.18
C GLN A 206 -4.22 23.67 -13.06
N ALA A 207 -4.78 24.21 -11.98
CA ALA A 207 -6.23 24.33 -11.81
C ALA A 207 -6.89 25.10 -12.99
N ASP A 208 -6.12 25.95 -13.68
CA ASP A 208 -6.55 26.68 -14.88
C ASP A 208 -6.74 25.83 -16.14
N ARG A 209 -6.26 24.57 -16.14
CA ARG A 209 -6.36 23.72 -17.34
C ARG A 209 -7.81 23.43 -17.72
N VAL A 210 -8.66 23.18 -16.73
CA VAL A 210 -10.09 22.95 -16.91
C VAL A 210 -10.76 24.24 -17.37
N ARG A 211 -10.42 25.38 -16.73
CA ARG A 211 -10.95 26.69 -17.07
C ARG A 211 -10.56 27.11 -18.50
N LYS A 212 -9.31 26.88 -18.90
CA LYS A 212 -8.85 27.11 -20.27
C LYS A 212 -9.55 26.19 -21.29
N ALA A 213 -9.74 24.91 -20.97
CA ALA A 213 -10.46 23.99 -21.85
C ALA A 213 -11.93 24.41 -22.02
N LEU A 214 -12.61 24.79 -20.93
CA LEU A 214 -14.00 25.25 -20.97
C LEU A 214 -14.16 26.60 -21.68
N SER A 215 -13.18 27.51 -21.58
CA SER A 215 -13.20 28.80 -22.28
C SER A 215 -12.97 28.69 -23.80
N GLN A 216 -12.53 27.53 -24.28
CA GLN A 216 -12.36 27.24 -25.71
C GLN A 216 -13.58 26.54 -26.35
N LEU A 217 -14.60 26.20 -25.55
CA LEU A 217 -15.85 25.69 -26.09
C LEU A 217 -16.59 26.86 -26.79
N PRO A 218 -17.05 26.68 -28.03
CA PRO A 218 -17.88 27.68 -28.66
C PRO A 218 -19.16 27.89 -27.84
N ALA A 219 -19.55 29.16 -27.65
CA ALA A 219 -20.85 29.47 -27.07
C ALA A 219 -21.92 28.83 -27.97
N GLU A 220 -22.74 27.94 -27.41
CA GLU A 220 -23.91 27.45 -28.14
C GLU A 220 -24.75 28.67 -28.51
N GLU A 221 -24.82 28.96 -29.82
CA GLU A 221 -25.77 29.92 -30.35
C GLU A 221 -27.17 29.37 -30.10
N GLY A 222 -27.94 30.01 -29.20
CA GLY A 222 -29.32 29.72 -28.86
C GLY A 222 -30.28 30.29 -29.92
#